data_5a3cc7e4cfde53421f9ba311bc08b04f
#
_entry.id   5a3cc7e4cfde53421f9ba311bc08b04f
#
_cell.length_a   1.000
_cell.length_b   1.000
_cell.length_c   1.000
_cell.angle_alpha   90.00
_cell.angle_beta   90.00
_cell.angle_gamma   90.00
#
_symmetry.space_group_name_H-M   'P 1'
#
loop_
_entity.id
_entity.type
_entity.pdbx_description
1 polymer ?
#
loop_
_entity_poly.entity_id
_entity_poly.type
_entity_poly.pdbx_seq_one_letter_code
_entity_poly.pdbx_strand_id
1 'polypeptide(L)'
;MDFFLVITTLTVLVASILFDWWYFLKLRSKRLPPGPSPWPIVGAIPYLVRHGRGTTKLSHSLQPKYGKILTVWLGKTPMIFIHDPELTYDALVKQGAYFSNRVKNYTMGIVSSGWRTLGTTEGPWTVALRKNVMTHMLGPSRLKAFKPLRDRAYGDIVNDVRSVAAAAADGVAQVNLRSVAFNQVFRFVLVLTFGVELEENLIQEILLNLGERFRLAFKFYVGDYLSFWRIFELEKVFPDFNDSVLTSLCSELLNAAIHTTSFAIDHTMALLCEHPEVNEKLYREIEAVVGRRAVDESDLPDLPYLSAVVRESLRVWNTGLVSLPHATSELRKLGGYDIPTDAVIIFVLESFHLDPTHWSEPLIFKPERFLENDLDVLGTKSFSFLPFSAGRRVCPGTQLAMLEISVVVARLVQTFEWEKVPNVKNTRFGTVLRARPRSV
;
A
#
# COMPACT_ATOMS: atom_id res chain seq x y z
N MET A 1 -23.78 44.40 -8.81
CA MET A 1 -23.23 43.34 -7.93
C MET A 1 -22.23 42.46 -8.68
N ASP A 2 -22.48 42.14 -9.94
CA ASP A 2 -21.64 41.19 -10.71
C ASP A 2 -20.24 41.70 -11.09
N PHE A 3 -20.11 43.02 -11.41
CA PHE A 3 -18.82 43.62 -11.78
C PHE A 3 -17.79 43.63 -10.64
N PHE A 4 -18.24 43.95 -9.43
CA PHE A 4 -17.40 43.92 -8.23
C PHE A 4 -16.96 42.49 -7.90
N LEU A 5 -17.86 41.52 -8.03
CA LEU A 5 -17.57 40.09 -7.81
C LEU A 5 -16.52 39.60 -8.82
N VAL A 6 -16.66 39.97 -10.10
CA VAL A 6 -15.68 39.60 -11.17
C VAL A 6 -14.30 40.17 -10.86
N ILE A 7 -14.21 41.46 -10.51
CA ILE A 7 -12.92 42.09 -10.17
C ILE A 7 -12.29 41.42 -8.94
N THR A 8 -13.08 41.19 -7.90
CA THR A 8 -12.56 40.53 -6.69
C THR A 8 -12.06 39.15 -7.00
N THR A 9 -12.79 38.36 -7.77
CA THR A 9 -12.38 37.00 -8.18
C THR A 9 -11.08 37.02 -9.01
N LEU A 10 -10.97 37.95 -9.98
CA LEU A 10 -9.77 38.14 -10.79
C LEU A 10 -8.57 38.57 -9.92
N THR A 11 -8.76 39.47 -8.99
CA THR A 11 -7.70 39.92 -8.08
C THR A 11 -7.20 38.79 -7.21
N VAL A 12 -8.08 37.99 -6.63
CA VAL A 12 -7.74 36.81 -5.83
C VAL A 12 -6.98 35.78 -6.67
N LEU A 13 -7.44 35.53 -7.90
CA LEU A 13 -6.77 34.61 -8.83
C LEU A 13 -5.34 35.07 -9.15
N VAL A 14 -5.16 36.34 -9.54
CA VAL A 14 -3.84 36.91 -9.85
C VAL A 14 -2.93 36.86 -8.62
N ALA A 15 -3.43 37.26 -7.46
CA ALA A 15 -2.66 37.20 -6.20
C ALA A 15 -2.22 35.77 -5.85
N SER A 16 -3.09 34.79 -6.08
CA SER A 16 -2.78 33.36 -5.82
C SER A 16 -1.71 32.85 -6.80
N ILE A 17 -1.79 33.24 -8.08
CA ILE A 17 -0.78 32.89 -9.10
C ILE A 17 0.58 33.51 -8.76
N LEU A 18 0.60 34.80 -8.39
CA LEU A 18 1.83 35.48 -8.00
C LEU A 18 2.45 34.89 -6.72
N PHE A 19 1.61 34.52 -5.75
CA PHE A 19 2.06 33.83 -4.55
C PHE A 19 2.67 32.45 -4.86
N ASP A 20 2.01 31.63 -5.67
CA ASP A 20 2.51 30.32 -6.09
C ASP A 20 3.83 30.46 -6.86
N TRP A 21 3.96 31.47 -7.72
CA TRP A 21 5.19 31.80 -8.45
C TRP A 21 6.34 32.22 -7.52
N TRP A 22 6.08 33.16 -6.61
CA TRP A 22 7.07 33.60 -5.62
C TRP A 22 7.56 32.44 -4.74
N TYR A 23 6.61 31.61 -4.29
CA TYR A 23 6.92 30.45 -3.46
C TYR A 23 7.76 29.41 -4.19
N PHE A 24 7.43 29.14 -5.44
CA PHE A 24 8.21 28.28 -6.33
C PHE A 24 9.65 28.79 -6.49
N LEU A 25 9.86 30.08 -6.73
CA LEU A 25 11.20 30.68 -6.84
C LEU A 25 12.00 30.56 -5.55
N LYS A 26 11.36 30.79 -4.39
CA LYS A 26 11.95 30.63 -3.07
C LYS A 26 12.44 29.20 -2.81
N LEU A 27 11.68 28.17 -3.18
CA LEU A 27 12.10 26.79 -3.01
C LEU A 27 13.18 26.39 -4.02
N ARG A 28 13.12 26.88 -5.24
CA ARG A 28 14.10 26.61 -6.30
C ARG A 28 15.50 27.17 -5.96
N SER A 29 15.61 28.18 -5.10
CA SER A 29 16.90 28.71 -4.63
C SER A 29 17.64 27.77 -3.69
N LYS A 30 16.99 26.72 -3.16
CA LYS A 30 17.60 25.70 -2.31
C LYS A 30 18.33 24.66 -3.15
N ARG A 31 19.33 24.00 -2.55
CA ARG A 31 20.09 22.91 -3.18
C ARG A 31 19.28 21.61 -3.14
N LEU A 32 18.20 21.56 -3.91
CA LEU A 32 17.35 20.36 -4.04
C LEU A 32 18.05 19.26 -4.85
N PRO A 33 17.60 17.97 -4.70
CA PRO A 33 18.02 16.90 -5.59
C PRO A 33 17.75 17.23 -7.07
N PRO A 34 18.58 16.71 -8.01
CA PRO A 34 18.44 17.00 -9.43
C PRO A 34 17.10 16.49 -9.99
N GLY A 35 16.66 17.07 -11.10
CA GLY A 35 15.42 16.69 -11.75
C GLY A 35 15.16 17.46 -13.03
N PRO A 36 14.11 17.14 -13.78
CA PRO A 36 13.74 17.87 -14.98
C PRO A 36 13.38 19.32 -14.63
N SER A 37 13.74 20.23 -15.53
CA SER A 37 13.31 21.64 -15.40
C SER A 37 11.79 21.70 -15.43
N PRO A 38 11.14 22.24 -14.39
CA PRO A 38 9.70 22.34 -14.36
C PRO A 38 9.17 23.38 -15.31
N TRP A 39 7.99 23.16 -15.85
CA TRP A 39 7.25 24.23 -16.51
C TRP A 39 6.85 25.30 -15.47
N PRO A 40 6.90 26.58 -15.81
CA PRO A 40 6.49 27.64 -14.91
C PRO A 40 5.10 27.39 -14.32
N ILE A 41 4.94 27.60 -13.02
CA ILE A 41 3.69 27.46 -12.24
C ILE A 41 3.18 26.01 -12.16
N VAL A 42 3.05 25.30 -13.27
CA VAL A 42 2.39 23.98 -13.36
C VAL A 42 3.33 22.79 -13.15
N GLY A 43 4.65 22.99 -13.23
CA GLY A 43 5.61 21.90 -13.06
C GLY A 43 5.43 20.77 -14.09
N ALA A 44 5.33 19.54 -13.64
CA ALA A 44 5.14 18.33 -14.45
C ALA A 44 3.66 17.92 -14.62
N ILE A 45 2.69 18.70 -14.10
CA ILE A 45 1.26 18.38 -14.22
C ILE A 45 0.82 18.11 -15.66
N PRO A 46 1.17 18.95 -16.68
CA PRO A 46 0.78 18.69 -18.05
C PRO A 46 1.30 17.36 -18.59
N TYR A 47 2.49 16.96 -18.18
CA TYR A 47 3.07 15.67 -18.57
C TYR A 47 2.26 14.50 -17.99
N LEU A 48 1.88 14.56 -16.69
CA LEU A 48 1.09 13.52 -16.05
C LEU A 48 -0.30 13.38 -16.67
N VAL A 49 -0.96 14.50 -16.95
CA VAL A 49 -2.29 14.53 -17.58
C VAL A 49 -2.24 13.92 -18.97
N ARG A 50 -1.26 14.34 -19.80
CA ARG A 50 -1.13 13.87 -21.18
C ARG A 50 -0.82 12.37 -21.29
N HIS A 51 -0.02 11.82 -20.39
CA HIS A 51 0.49 10.45 -20.51
C HIS A 51 -0.25 9.47 -19.61
N GLY A 52 -1.19 9.92 -18.76
CA GLY A 52 -1.93 9.06 -17.81
C GLY A 52 -1.01 8.27 -16.86
N ARG A 53 0.24 8.69 -16.72
CA ARG A 53 1.26 7.99 -15.91
C ARG A 53 1.28 8.57 -14.51
N GLY A 54 1.18 7.71 -13.50
CA GLY A 54 1.38 8.11 -12.11
C GLY A 54 2.79 8.66 -11.87
N THR A 55 2.95 9.48 -10.83
CA THR A 55 4.23 10.12 -10.45
C THR A 55 5.36 9.12 -10.24
N THR A 56 5.05 7.91 -9.73
CA THR A 56 6.02 6.82 -9.54
C THR A 56 6.61 6.33 -10.87
N LYS A 57 5.76 6.07 -11.88
CA LYS A 57 6.24 5.65 -13.21
C LYS A 57 7.09 6.75 -13.87
N LEU A 58 6.75 8.02 -13.63
CA LEU A 58 7.57 9.13 -14.07
C LEU A 58 8.93 9.10 -13.37
N SER A 59 9.00 8.93 -12.06
CA SER A 59 10.26 8.89 -11.31
C SER A 59 11.18 7.76 -11.78
N HIS A 60 10.65 6.57 -12.03
CA HIS A 60 11.42 5.45 -12.62
C HIS A 60 12.01 5.80 -14.00
N SER A 61 11.25 6.47 -14.86
CA SER A 61 11.75 6.88 -16.18
C SER A 61 12.84 7.96 -16.12
N LEU A 62 12.89 8.72 -15.03
CA LEU A 62 13.86 9.80 -14.80
C LEU A 62 15.11 9.34 -14.04
N GLN A 63 15.01 8.28 -13.25
CA GLN A 63 16.10 7.74 -12.42
C GLN A 63 17.40 7.51 -13.19
N PRO A 64 17.42 6.91 -14.40
CA PRO A 64 18.67 6.69 -15.15
C PRO A 64 19.42 7.97 -15.50
N LYS A 65 18.69 9.09 -15.63
CA LYS A 65 19.27 10.40 -15.99
C LYS A 65 19.66 11.23 -14.77
N TYR A 66 18.88 11.18 -13.69
CA TYR A 66 19.04 12.10 -12.56
C TYR A 66 19.59 11.42 -11.29
N GLY A 67 19.72 10.08 -11.30
CA GLY A 67 20.25 9.32 -10.18
C GLY A 67 19.20 8.81 -9.19
N LYS A 68 19.67 8.25 -8.09
CA LYS A 68 18.85 7.53 -7.10
C LYS A 68 18.03 8.45 -6.17
N ILE A 69 18.28 9.75 -6.18
CA ILE A 69 17.44 10.76 -5.52
C ILE A 69 17.15 11.88 -6.52
N LEU A 70 15.89 12.17 -6.75
CA LEU A 70 15.48 13.14 -7.77
C LEU A 70 14.24 13.93 -7.39
N THR A 71 14.09 15.12 -7.96
CA THR A 71 12.96 16.03 -7.72
C THR A 71 12.09 16.17 -8.95
N VAL A 72 10.78 15.98 -8.80
CA VAL A 72 9.76 16.29 -9.78
C VAL A 72 8.84 17.36 -9.22
N TRP A 73 8.64 18.45 -9.92
CA TRP A 73 7.77 19.53 -9.45
C TRP A 73 6.33 19.29 -9.88
N LEU A 74 5.38 19.33 -8.94
CA LEU A 74 3.95 19.39 -9.22
C LEU A 74 3.42 20.75 -8.76
N GLY A 75 3.13 21.64 -9.72
CA GLY A 75 2.87 23.02 -9.37
C GLY A 75 4.06 23.63 -8.63
N LYS A 76 3.80 24.23 -7.48
CA LYS A 76 4.81 24.79 -6.57
C LYS A 76 5.45 23.77 -5.61
N THR A 77 4.99 22.53 -5.61
CA THR A 77 5.38 21.50 -4.64
C THR A 77 6.49 20.61 -5.20
N PRO A 78 7.69 20.58 -4.59
CA PRO A 78 8.74 19.63 -4.97
C PRO A 78 8.40 18.25 -4.42
N MET A 79 8.30 17.26 -5.30
CA MET A 79 8.21 15.85 -4.95
C MET A 79 9.60 15.22 -5.08
N ILE A 80 10.14 14.71 -3.99
CA ILE A 80 11.45 14.10 -3.93
C ILE A 80 11.27 12.58 -3.86
N PHE A 81 11.75 11.90 -4.88
CA PHE A 81 11.74 10.44 -4.99
C PHE A 81 13.08 9.88 -4.58
N ILE A 82 13.08 8.90 -3.69
CA ILE A 82 14.27 8.24 -3.17
C ILE A 82 14.23 6.78 -3.61
N HIS A 83 15.15 6.43 -4.51
CA HIS A 83 15.34 5.11 -5.10
C HIS A 83 16.53 4.35 -4.48
N ASP A 84 17.05 4.84 -3.36
CA ASP A 84 18.25 4.33 -2.71
C ASP A 84 17.93 3.81 -1.31
N PRO A 85 18.26 2.53 -0.98
CA PRO A 85 17.99 1.95 0.32
C PRO A 85 18.82 2.58 1.44
N GLU A 86 20.06 3.03 1.17
CA GLU A 86 20.91 3.65 2.19
C GLU A 86 20.40 5.05 2.58
N LEU A 87 20.00 5.86 1.59
CA LEU A 87 19.36 7.14 1.85
C LEU A 87 18.01 6.96 2.57
N THR A 88 17.29 5.86 2.25
CA THR A 88 16.06 5.52 2.95
C THR A 88 16.32 5.16 4.40
N TYR A 89 17.39 4.40 4.69
CA TYR A 89 17.83 4.12 6.04
C TYR A 89 18.20 5.41 6.80
N ASP A 90 18.98 6.28 6.17
CA ASP A 90 19.35 7.56 6.78
C ASP A 90 18.11 8.40 7.14
N ALA A 91 17.17 8.52 6.21
CA ALA A 91 15.93 9.29 6.41
C ALA A 91 14.99 8.66 7.47
N LEU A 92 14.65 7.36 7.32
CA LEU A 92 13.59 6.72 8.12
C LEU A 92 14.05 6.25 9.50
N VAL A 93 15.34 5.94 9.66
CA VAL A 93 15.90 5.43 10.93
C VAL A 93 16.78 6.46 11.61
N LYS A 94 17.91 6.87 11.01
CA LYS A 94 18.83 7.82 11.65
C LYS A 94 18.19 9.19 11.88
N GLN A 95 17.46 9.71 10.89
CA GLN A 95 16.74 10.98 10.96
C GLN A 95 15.21 10.80 11.13
N GLY A 96 14.75 9.63 11.55
CA GLY A 96 13.34 9.25 11.59
C GLY A 96 12.44 10.20 12.41
N ALA A 97 12.98 10.92 13.37
CA ALA A 97 12.24 11.95 14.10
C ALA A 97 11.79 13.11 13.21
N TYR A 98 12.61 13.45 12.22
CA TYR A 98 12.38 14.58 11.31
C TYR A 98 11.63 14.20 10.07
N PHE A 99 11.80 12.97 9.54
CA PHE A 99 11.17 12.47 8.33
C PHE A 99 9.85 11.73 8.56
N SER A 100 9.31 11.75 9.78
CA SER A 100 8.07 11.05 10.10
C SER A 100 6.80 11.88 9.89
N ASN A 101 6.90 13.15 9.51
CA ASN A 101 5.74 13.98 9.23
C ASN A 101 5.04 13.56 7.94
N ARG A 102 3.78 13.99 7.79
CA ARG A 102 2.94 13.73 6.63
C ARG A 102 2.64 15.00 5.85
N VAL A 103 2.42 14.83 4.56
CA VAL A 103 2.04 15.94 3.70
C VAL A 103 0.63 16.41 4.03
N LYS A 104 0.48 17.71 4.26
CA LYS A 104 -0.81 18.35 4.54
C LYS A 104 -1.39 18.94 3.26
N ASN A 105 -1.91 18.07 2.40
CA ASN A 105 -2.68 18.53 1.24
C ASN A 105 -4.17 18.66 1.57
N TYR A 106 -4.90 19.40 0.76
CA TYR A 106 -6.30 19.72 0.99
C TYR A 106 -7.19 18.47 0.98
N THR A 107 -7.04 17.63 -0.04
CA THR A 107 -7.83 16.41 -0.22
C THR A 107 -7.70 15.46 0.96
N MET A 108 -6.44 15.20 1.41
CA MET A 108 -6.21 14.36 2.57
C MET A 108 -6.75 14.98 3.87
N GLY A 109 -6.75 16.31 3.98
CA GLY A 109 -7.38 17.00 5.11
C GLY A 109 -8.87 16.67 5.24
N ILE A 110 -9.59 16.61 4.12
CA ILE A 110 -11.01 16.25 4.11
C ILE A 110 -11.20 14.78 4.46
N VAL A 111 -10.53 13.86 3.72
CA VAL A 111 -10.70 12.41 3.88
C VAL A 111 -10.32 11.92 5.27
N SER A 112 -9.38 12.58 5.95
CA SER A 112 -8.85 12.21 7.26
C SER A 112 -9.38 13.06 8.42
N SER A 113 -10.48 13.78 8.23
CA SER A 113 -11.08 14.67 9.24
C SER A 113 -10.04 15.64 9.86
N GLY A 114 -9.36 16.40 9.01
CA GLY A 114 -8.34 17.38 9.43
C GLY A 114 -7.01 16.74 9.82
N TRP A 115 -6.54 15.75 9.07
CA TRP A 115 -5.27 15.00 9.29
C TRP A 115 -5.19 14.31 10.65
N ARG A 116 -6.32 13.71 11.11
CA ARG A 116 -6.41 13.08 12.44
C ARG A 116 -6.39 11.54 12.40
N THR A 117 -6.20 10.92 11.25
CA THR A 117 -6.10 9.46 11.12
C THR A 117 -4.67 8.97 11.30
N LEU A 118 -4.47 7.66 11.46
CA LEU A 118 -3.17 7.05 11.76
C LEU A 118 -2.12 7.32 10.66
N GLY A 119 -2.53 7.31 9.40
CA GLY A 119 -1.67 7.56 8.25
C GLY A 119 -1.34 9.02 8.01
N THR A 120 -2.13 9.96 8.52
CA THR A 120 -2.02 11.39 8.21
C THR A 120 -1.61 12.26 9.39
N THR A 121 -1.81 11.79 10.63
CA THR A 121 -1.55 12.56 11.85
C THR A 121 -0.06 12.74 12.14
N GLU A 122 0.28 13.74 12.96
CA GLU A 122 1.65 14.10 13.36
C GLU A 122 1.77 14.34 14.86
N GLY A 123 3.01 14.40 15.34
CA GLY A 123 3.32 14.76 16.72
C GLY A 123 2.82 13.75 17.76
N PRO A 124 2.47 14.23 18.98
CA PRO A 124 2.03 13.37 20.10
C PRO A 124 0.78 12.56 19.80
N TRP A 125 -0.13 13.09 18.98
CA TRP A 125 -1.35 12.40 18.58
C TRP A 125 -1.06 11.13 17.78
N THR A 126 -0.06 11.15 16.90
CA THR A 126 0.40 9.95 16.18
C THR A 126 0.86 8.86 17.15
N VAL A 127 1.65 9.24 18.16
CA VAL A 127 2.18 8.30 19.14
C VAL A 127 1.05 7.67 19.95
N ALA A 128 0.11 8.49 20.43
CA ALA A 128 -1.04 8.03 21.21
C ALA A 128 -1.95 7.10 20.39
N LEU A 129 -2.31 7.50 19.16
CA LEU A 129 -3.17 6.72 18.28
C LEU A 129 -2.51 5.40 17.87
N ARG A 130 -1.22 5.43 17.49
CA ARG A 130 -0.47 4.22 17.16
C ARG A 130 -0.35 3.27 18.35
N LYS A 131 -0.06 3.80 19.55
CA LYS A 131 -0.03 3.01 20.78
C LYS A 131 -1.37 2.35 21.04
N ASN A 132 -2.47 3.08 20.86
CA ASN A 132 -3.84 2.56 21.05
C ASN A 132 -4.11 1.38 20.09
N VAL A 133 -3.88 1.58 18.78
CA VAL A 133 -4.06 0.53 17.76
C VAL A 133 -3.19 -0.70 18.06
N MET A 134 -1.91 -0.51 18.41
CA MET A 134 -1.02 -1.63 18.73
C MET A 134 -1.42 -2.35 20.02
N THR A 135 -1.90 -1.64 21.04
CA THR A 135 -2.28 -2.26 22.32
C THR A 135 -3.62 -2.99 22.22
N HIS A 136 -4.61 -2.39 21.52
CA HIS A 136 -6.00 -2.85 21.59
C HIS A 136 -6.48 -3.62 20.36
N MET A 137 -5.75 -3.57 19.24
CA MET A 137 -6.14 -4.26 18.01
C MET A 137 -5.07 -5.21 17.48
N LEU A 138 -3.81 -4.77 17.34
CA LEU A 138 -2.76 -5.47 16.61
C LEU A 138 -1.62 -6.02 17.48
N GLY A 139 -1.67 -5.83 18.78
CA GLY A 139 -0.67 -6.37 19.72
C GLY A 139 -0.77 -7.89 19.90
N PRO A 140 0.33 -8.56 20.31
CA PRO A 140 0.40 -10.03 20.36
C PRO A 140 -0.73 -10.70 21.15
N SER A 141 -1.13 -10.13 22.30
CA SER A 141 -2.24 -10.66 23.11
C SER A 141 -3.58 -10.58 22.39
N ARG A 142 -3.81 -9.51 21.62
CA ARG A 142 -5.02 -9.33 20.82
C ARG A 142 -5.03 -10.22 19.58
N LEU A 143 -3.91 -10.33 18.90
CA LEU A 143 -3.78 -11.28 17.80
C LEU A 143 -4.08 -12.72 18.29
N LYS A 144 -3.58 -13.09 19.46
CA LYS A 144 -3.91 -14.41 20.05
C LYS A 144 -5.41 -14.55 20.36
N ALA A 145 -6.04 -13.52 20.94
CA ALA A 145 -7.47 -13.54 21.26
C ALA A 145 -8.36 -13.63 20.02
N PHE A 146 -7.98 -13.00 18.91
CA PHE A 146 -8.73 -13.02 17.65
C PHE A 146 -8.39 -14.19 16.72
N LYS A 147 -7.53 -15.12 17.14
CA LYS A 147 -7.18 -16.32 16.35
C LYS A 147 -8.42 -17.12 15.89
N PRO A 148 -9.43 -17.42 16.72
CA PRO A 148 -10.61 -18.16 16.26
C PRO A 148 -11.39 -17.47 15.14
N LEU A 149 -11.44 -16.14 15.15
CA LEU A 149 -12.12 -15.36 14.09
C LEU A 149 -11.33 -15.41 12.78
N ARG A 150 -9.99 -15.30 12.85
CA ARG A 150 -9.14 -15.45 11.67
C ARG A 150 -9.23 -16.86 11.09
N ASP A 151 -9.19 -17.87 11.96
CA ASP A 151 -9.30 -19.28 11.55
C ASP A 151 -10.59 -19.57 10.78
N ARG A 152 -11.72 -18.97 11.22
CA ARG A 152 -12.99 -19.02 10.50
C ARG A 152 -12.85 -18.37 9.13
N ALA A 153 -12.34 -17.12 9.06
CA ALA A 153 -12.16 -16.41 7.80
C ALA A 153 -11.26 -17.18 6.80
N TYR A 154 -10.18 -17.80 7.29
CA TYR A 154 -9.31 -18.64 6.45
C TYR A 154 -10.02 -19.89 5.94
N GLY A 155 -10.85 -20.53 6.80
CA GLY A 155 -11.70 -21.66 6.41
C GLY A 155 -12.74 -21.27 5.37
N ASP A 156 -13.36 -20.11 5.52
CA ASP A 156 -14.38 -19.60 4.62
C ASP A 156 -13.80 -19.29 3.23
N ILE A 157 -12.57 -18.77 3.13
CA ILE A 157 -11.89 -18.62 1.83
C ILE A 157 -11.77 -19.97 1.11
N VAL A 158 -11.34 -21.02 1.82
CA VAL A 158 -11.20 -22.37 1.26
C VAL A 158 -12.56 -22.95 0.86
N ASN A 159 -13.58 -22.74 1.70
CA ASN A 159 -14.95 -23.24 1.47
C ASN A 159 -15.62 -22.54 0.28
N ASP A 160 -15.41 -21.24 0.10
CA ASP A 160 -15.91 -20.49 -1.05
C ASP A 160 -15.35 -21.07 -2.36
N VAL A 161 -14.02 -21.32 -2.42
CA VAL A 161 -13.39 -21.96 -3.59
C VAL A 161 -13.94 -23.37 -3.82
N ARG A 162 -14.10 -24.15 -2.74
CA ARG A 162 -14.64 -25.53 -2.82
C ARG A 162 -16.08 -25.55 -3.33
N SER A 163 -16.89 -24.59 -2.89
CA SER A 163 -18.31 -24.47 -3.32
C SER A 163 -18.40 -24.16 -4.82
N VAL A 164 -17.53 -23.28 -5.33
CA VAL A 164 -17.45 -23.00 -6.77
C VAL A 164 -17.03 -24.25 -7.56
N ALA A 165 -16.05 -25.00 -7.05
CA ALA A 165 -15.60 -26.24 -7.69
C ALA A 165 -16.70 -27.32 -7.70
N ALA A 166 -17.43 -27.48 -6.59
CA ALA A 166 -18.54 -28.44 -6.49
C ALA A 166 -19.72 -28.09 -7.41
N ALA A 167 -19.94 -26.82 -7.71
CA ALA A 167 -20.99 -26.37 -8.63
C ALA A 167 -20.57 -26.49 -10.12
N ALA A 168 -19.29 -26.65 -10.42
CA ALA A 168 -18.81 -26.79 -11.79
C ALA A 168 -18.98 -28.21 -12.31
N ALA A 169 -19.39 -28.36 -13.57
CA ALA A 169 -19.67 -29.66 -14.19
C ALA A 169 -18.40 -30.57 -14.29
N ASP A 170 -17.22 -29.95 -14.39
CA ASP A 170 -15.90 -30.62 -14.44
C ASP A 170 -15.21 -30.69 -13.08
N GLY A 171 -15.87 -30.23 -12.01
CA GLY A 171 -15.29 -30.16 -10.68
C GLY A 171 -14.15 -29.15 -10.53
N VAL A 172 -13.98 -28.22 -11.48
CA VAL A 172 -12.90 -27.23 -11.50
C VAL A 172 -13.45 -25.84 -11.27
N ALA A 173 -13.08 -25.21 -10.16
CA ALA A 173 -13.44 -23.82 -9.88
C ALA A 173 -12.68 -22.86 -10.81
N GLN A 174 -13.39 -21.87 -11.38
CA GLN A 174 -12.77 -20.66 -11.92
C GLN A 174 -13.11 -19.51 -10.98
N VAL A 175 -12.11 -19.02 -10.27
CA VAL A 175 -12.31 -18.03 -9.20
C VAL A 175 -11.46 -16.79 -9.41
N ASN A 176 -12.05 -15.63 -9.16
CA ASN A 176 -11.29 -14.43 -8.89
C ASN A 176 -10.86 -14.48 -7.40
N LEU A 177 -9.65 -15.00 -7.16
CA LEU A 177 -9.17 -15.26 -5.80
C LEU A 177 -9.10 -13.97 -4.97
N ARG A 178 -8.76 -12.85 -5.59
CA ARG A 178 -8.76 -11.56 -4.90
C ARG A 178 -10.13 -11.19 -4.34
N SER A 179 -11.20 -11.42 -5.11
CA SER A 179 -12.56 -11.12 -4.63
C SER A 179 -12.97 -12.03 -3.47
N VAL A 180 -12.60 -13.31 -3.52
CA VAL A 180 -12.87 -14.26 -2.44
C VAL A 180 -12.12 -13.86 -1.17
N ALA A 181 -10.80 -13.65 -1.28
CA ALA A 181 -9.97 -13.23 -0.15
C ALA A 181 -10.43 -11.86 0.40
N PHE A 182 -10.76 -10.91 -0.48
CA PHE A 182 -11.25 -9.59 -0.10
C PHE A 182 -12.50 -9.68 0.78
N ASN A 183 -13.50 -10.46 0.39
CA ASN A 183 -14.75 -10.58 1.13
C ASN A 183 -14.53 -11.16 2.55
N GLN A 184 -13.73 -12.20 2.69
CA GLN A 184 -13.51 -12.84 3.98
C GLN A 184 -12.60 -12.02 4.90
N VAL A 185 -11.53 -11.43 4.35
CA VAL A 185 -10.68 -10.48 5.11
C VAL A 185 -11.50 -9.26 5.54
N PHE A 186 -12.40 -8.76 4.69
CA PHE A 186 -13.28 -7.65 5.02
C PHE A 186 -14.18 -7.97 6.22
N ARG A 187 -14.86 -9.11 6.20
CA ARG A 187 -15.71 -9.57 7.31
C ARG A 187 -14.92 -9.70 8.61
N PHE A 188 -13.74 -10.30 8.55
CA PHE A 188 -12.87 -10.41 9.70
C PHE A 188 -12.45 -9.03 10.25
N VAL A 189 -12.00 -8.12 9.39
CA VAL A 189 -11.56 -6.78 9.82
C VAL A 189 -12.73 -5.92 10.33
N LEU A 190 -13.96 -6.11 9.83
CA LEU A 190 -15.16 -5.51 10.41
C LEU A 190 -15.37 -5.95 11.86
N VAL A 191 -15.30 -7.27 12.14
CA VAL A 191 -15.42 -7.78 13.51
C VAL A 191 -14.27 -7.29 14.39
N LEU A 192 -13.04 -7.23 13.85
CA LEU A 192 -11.88 -6.68 14.56
C LEU A 192 -12.08 -5.19 14.91
N THR A 193 -12.74 -4.42 14.05
CA THR A 193 -12.94 -2.97 14.21
C THR A 193 -14.13 -2.65 15.10
N PHE A 194 -15.25 -3.32 14.93
CA PHE A 194 -16.51 -3.02 15.61
C PHE A 194 -16.82 -3.96 16.78
N GLY A 195 -16.15 -5.11 16.90
CA GLY A 195 -16.35 -6.08 17.97
C GLY A 195 -17.61 -6.94 17.83
N VAL A 196 -18.35 -6.80 16.73
CA VAL A 196 -19.62 -7.50 16.45
C VAL A 196 -19.69 -7.96 15.00
N GLU A 197 -20.41 -9.05 14.75
CA GLU A 197 -20.80 -9.44 13.39
C GLU A 197 -21.93 -8.52 12.91
N LEU A 198 -21.83 -8.03 11.68
CA LEU A 198 -22.82 -7.13 11.09
C LEU A 198 -23.73 -7.91 10.13
N GLU A 199 -24.94 -7.39 9.95
CA GLU A 199 -25.89 -7.91 8.96
C GLU A 199 -25.39 -7.67 7.52
N GLU A 200 -25.76 -8.56 6.60
CA GLU A 200 -25.26 -8.56 5.21
C GLU A 200 -25.56 -7.24 4.46
N ASN A 201 -26.75 -6.69 4.62
CA ASN A 201 -27.15 -5.40 4.04
C ASN A 201 -26.23 -4.27 4.49
N LEU A 202 -25.89 -4.22 5.79
CA LEU A 202 -24.99 -3.21 6.35
C LEU A 202 -23.54 -3.43 5.87
N ILE A 203 -23.10 -4.67 5.75
CA ILE A 203 -21.79 -5.02 5.19
C ILE A 203 -21.66 -4.48 3.76
N GLN A 204 -22.68 -4.69 2.91
CA GLN A 204 -22.69 -4.22 1.53
C GLN A 204 -22.71 -2.68 1.45
N GLU A 205 -23.47 -2.02 2.31
CA GLU A 205 -23.49 -0.55 2.38
C GLU A 205 -22.11 0.02 2.78
N ILE A 206 -21.48 -0.55 3.81
CA ILE A 206 -20.13 -0.14 4.24
C ILE A 206 -19.13 -0.35 3.09
N LEU A 207 -19.23 -1.48 2.37
CA LEU A 207 -18.33 -1.81 1.27
C LEU A 207 -18.43 -0.79 0.13
N LEU A 208 -19.64 -0.39 -0.27
CA LEU A 208 -19.87 0.62 -1.30
C LEU A 208 -19.28 1.98 -0.89
N ASN A 209 -19.55 2.40 0.34
CA ASN A 209 -19.03 3.66 0.88
C ASN A 209 -17.50 3.65 0.98
N LEU A 210 -16.89 2.56 1.44
CA LEU A 210 -15.43 2.43 1.51
C LEU A 210 -14.78 2.48 0.13
N GLY A 211 -15.36 1.82 -0.86
CA GLY A 211 -14.85 1.82 -2.24
C GLY A 211 -14.83 3.23 -2.83
N GLU A 212 -15.90 4.00 -2.64
CA GLU A 212 -15.97 5.38 -3.11
C GLU A 212 -14.97 6.30 -2.37
N ARG A 213 -14.87 6.19 -1.06
CA ARG A 213 -13.88 6.94 -0.26
C ARG A 213 -12.45 6.63 -0.68
N PHE A 214 -12.13 5.35 -0.91
CA PHE A 214 -10.82 4.93 -1.39
C PHE A 214 -10.51 5.52 -2.77
N ARG A 215 -11.47 5.46 -3.70
CA ARG A 215 -11.34 6.04 -5.03
C ARG A 215 -11.08 7.55 -4.97
N LEU A 216 -11.79 8.28 -4.11
CA LEU A 216 -11.62 9.71 -3.92
C LEU A 216 -10.28 10.04 -3.27
N ALA A 217 -9.84 9.29 -2.25
CA ALA A 217 -8.59 9.53 -1.53
C ALA A 217 -7.34 9.41 -2.42
N PHE A 218 -7.36 8.51 -3.41
CA PHE A 218 -6.22 8.25 -4.30
C PHE A 218 -6.35 8.88 -5.69
N LYS A 219 -7.41 9.63 -5.96
CA LYS A 219 -7.53 10.40 -7.19
C LYS A 219 -6.55 11.58 -7.17
N PHE A 220 -5.96 11.87 -8.33
CA PHE A 220 -5.12 13.04 -8.48
C PHE A 220 -5.97 14.31 -8.59
N TYR A 221 -5.79 15.23 -7.65
CA TYR A 221 -6.45 16.54 -7.64
C TYR A 221 -5.44 17.64 -7.95
N VAL A 222 -5.72 18.43 -8.96
CA VAL A 222 -4.87 19.55 -9.37
C VAL A 222 -4.82 20.63 -8.28
N GLY A 223 -5.93 20.87 -7.58
CA GLY A 223 -6.05 21.84 -6.48
C GLY A 223 -5.16 21.55 -5.26
N ASP A 224 -4.65 20.31 -5.11
CA ASP A 224 -3.65 20.02 -4.08
C ASP A 224 -2.28 20.67 -4.39
N TYR A 225 -2.00 20.95 -5.66
CA TYR A 225 -0.72 21.46 -6.15
C TYR A 225 -0.79 22.89 -6.71
N LEU A 226 -1.97 23.32 -7.16
CA LEU A 226 -2.25 24.67 -7.67
C LEU A 226 -3.35 25.31 -6.86
N SER A 227 -3.02 26.24 -5.97
CA SER A 227 -3.95 26.82 -4.99
C SER A 227 -5.16 27.49 -5.63
N PHE A 228 -4.97 28.16 -6.78
CA PHE A 228 -6.05 28.82 -7.52
C PHE A 228 -7.04 27.84 -8.17
N TRP A 229 -6.63 26.60 -8.43
CA TRP A 229 -7.49 25.57 -9.06
C TRP A 229 -8.52 25.01 -8.10
N ARG A 230 -8.32 25.16 -6.78
CA ARG A 230 -9.25 24.69 -5.72
C ARG A 230 -10.67 25.21 -5.91
N ILE A 231 -10.82 26.45 -6.42
CA ILE A 231 -12.12 27.06 -6.66
C ILE A 231 -13.01 26.23 -7.61
N PHE A 232 -12.38 25.52 -8.57
CA PHE A 232 -13.07 24.70 -9.57
C PHE A 232 -13.32 23.26 -9.13
N GLU A 233 -12.67 22.80 -8.06
CA GLU A 233 -12.74 21.40 -7.58
C GLU A 233 -13.59 21.25 -6.30
N LEU A 234 -13.78 22.33 -5.53
CA LEU A 234 -14.42 22.30 -4.22
C LEU A 234 -15.84 21.72 -4.23
N GLU A 235 -16.67 22.10 -5.20
CA GLU A 235 -18.07 21.65 -5.26
C GLU A 235 -18.24 20.23 -5.84
N LYS A 236 -17.26 19.74 -6.59
CA LYS A 236 -17.37 18.46 -7.31
C LYS A 236 -16.84 17.24 -6.54
N VAL A 237 -16.05 17.48 -5.50
CA VAL A 237 -15.25 16.40 -4.90
C VAL A 237 -15.88 15.80 -3.65
N PHE A 238 -16.58 16.60 -2.84
CA PHE A 238 -17.08 16.15 -1.53
C PHE A 238 -18.39 16.85 -1.14
N PRO A 239 -19.51 16.54 -1.79
CA PRO A 239 -20.77 17.26 -1.52
C PRO A 239 -21.29 17.09 -0.09
N ASP A 240 -20.99 15.97 0.62
CA ASP A 240 -21.58 15.65 1.93
C ASP A 240 -20.58 15.06 2.95
N PHE A 241 -19.30 15.44 2.87
CA PHE A 241 -18.26 14.88 3.74
C PHE A 241 -18.22 15.56 5.12
N ASN A 242 -19.13 15.20 6.00
CA ASN A 242 -19.16 15.67 7.40
C ASN A 242 -18.89 14.50 8.35
N ASP A 243 -17.70 13.89 8.24
CA ASP A 243 -17.33 12.71 9.02
C ASP A 243 -16.68 13.04 10.36
N SER A 244 -17.07 12.28 11.38
CA SER A 244 -16.35 12.26 12.64
C SER A 244 -14.95 11.66 12.44
N VAL A 245 -14.00 12.03 13.30
CA VAL A 245 -12.64 11.45 13.32
C VAL A 245 -12.69 9.92 13.44
N LEU A 246 -13.67 9.40 14.19
CA LEU A 246 -13.84 7.95 14.38
C LEU A 246 -14.20 7.25 13.07
N THR A 247 -15.12 7.79 12.29
CA THR A 247 -15.51 7.25 10.98
C THR A 247 -14.32 7.25 10.00
N SER A 248 -13.54 8.33 9.99
CA SER A 248 -12.32 8.40 9.16
C SER A 248 -11.25 7.38 9.60
N LEU A 249 -11.07 7.16 10.90
CA LEU A 249 -10.15 6.15 11.44
C LEU A 249 -10.59 4.73 11.09
N CYS A 250 -11.87 4.40 11.29
CA CYS A 250 -12.42 3.09 10.91
C CYS A 250 -12.25 2.85 9.41
N SER A 251 -12.62 3.83 8.59
CA SER A 251 -12.47 3.75 7.13
C SER A 251 -11.00 3.54 6.71
N GLU A 252 -10.05 4.23 7.33
CA GLU A 252 -8.62 4.05 7.06
C GLU A 252 -8.16 2.64 7.41
N LEU A 253 -8.49 2.13 8.61
CA LEU A 253 -8.09 0.80 9.07
C LEU A 253 -8.65 -0.29 8.16
N LEU A 254 -9.94 -0.21 7.82
CA LEU A 254 -10.60 -1.14 6.91
C LEU A 254 -9.91 -1.15 5.53
N ASN A 255 -9.76 0.01 4.90
CA ASN A 255 -9.14 0.10 3.58
C ASN A 255 -7.68 -0.39 3.58
N ALA A 256 -6.90 -0.04 4.60
CA ALA A 256 -5.50 -0.44 4.70
C ALA A 256 -5.32 -1.95 4.83
N ALA A 257 -6.15 -2.61 5.65
CA ALA A 257 -6.04 -4.04 5.92
C ALA A 257 -6.55 -4.91 4.76
N ILE A 258 -7.68 -4.54 4.15
CA ILE A 258 -8.40 -5.42 3.22
C ILE A 258 -7.71 -5.48 1.86
N HIS A 259 -7.46 -4.32 1.25
CA HIS A 259 -6.93 -4.25 -0.11
C HIS A 259 -5.52 -4.81 -0.23
N THR A 260 -4.66 -4.55 0.75
CA THR A 260 -3.26 -4.98 0.72
C THR A 260 -3.14 -6.49 0.92
N THR A 261 -3.85 -7.05 1.90
CA THR A 261 -3.80 -8.48 2.21
C THR A 261 -4.40 -9.33 1.09
N SER A 262 -5.60 -8.97 0.59
CA SER A 262 -6.24 -9.69 -0.52
C SER A 262 -5.41 -9.66 -1.80
N PHE A 263 -4.74 -8.53 -2.07
CA PHE A 263 -3.82 -8.41 -3.20
C PHE A 263 -2.59 -9.31 -3.03
N ALA A 264 -1.98 -9.35 -1.84
CA ALA A 264 -0.81 -10.18 -1.58
C ALA A 264 -1.13 -11.68 -1.71
N ILE A 265 -2.29 -12.13 -1.21
CA ILE A 265 -2.76 -13.51 -1.38
C ILE A 265 -2.92 -13.84 -2.87
N ASP A 266 -3.67 -13.02 -3.61
CA ASP A 266 -3.94 -13.21 -5.04
C ASP A 266 -2.64 -13.31 -5.86
N HIS A 267 -1.70 -12.40 -5.61
CA HIS A 267 -0.44 -12.37 -6.34
C HIS A 267 0.50 -13.52 -5.99
N THR A 268 0.55 -13.91 -4.70
CA THR A 268 1.33 -15.09 -4.30
C THR A 268 0.82 -16.33 -5.00
N MET A 269 -0.49 -16.53 -5.04
CA MET A 269 -1.10 -17.67 -5.74
C MET A 269 -0.91 -17.60 -7.26
N ALA A 270 -0.96 -16.39 -7.85
CA ALA A 270 -0.66 -16.21 -9.27
C ALA A 270 0.78 -16.60 -9.61
N LEU A 271 1.75 -16.20 -8.78
CA LEU A 271 3.15 -16.59 -8.93
C LEU A 271 3.34 -18.11 -8.78
N LEU A 272 2.67 -18.75 -7.84
CA LEU A 272 2.70 -20.20 -7.67
C LEU A 272 2.12 -20.95 -8.88
N CYS A 273 1.11 -20.40 -9.56
CA CYS A 273 0.62 -20.94 -10.83
C CYS A 273 1.59 -20.72 -12.00
N GLU A 274 2.40 -19.67 -11.95
CA GLU A 274 3.46 -19.40 -12.95
C GLU A 274 4.69 -20.27 -12.75
N HIS A 275 4.90 -20.77 -11.52
CA HIS A 275 6.04 -21.57 -11.10
C HIS A 275 5.59 -22.90 -10.46
N PRO A 276 5.15 -23.90 -11.28
CA PRO A 276 4.63 -25.17 -10.76
C PRO A 276 5.64 -25.95 -9.90
N GLU A 277 6.93 -25.81 -10.19
CA GLU A 277 8.01 -26.43 -9.41
C GLU A 277 8.10 -25.86 -7.98
N VAL A 278 7.88 -24.56 -7.83
CA VAL A 278 7.82 -23.88 -6.51
C VAL A 278 6.57 -24.31 -5.76
N ASN A 279 5.42 -24.36 -6.47
CA ASN A 279 4.14 -24.78 -5.88
C ASN A 279 4.20 -26.23 -5.38
N GLU A 280 4.76 -27.14 -6.16
CA GLU A 280 4.93 -28.57 -5.78
C GLU A 280 5.87 -28.71 -4.59
N LYS A 281 6.98 -27.98 -4.55
CA LYS A 281 7.91 -27.99 -3.42
C LYS A 281 7.24 -27.47 -2.14
N LEU A 282 6.45 -26.40 -2.25
CA LEU A 282 5.67 -25.87 -1.12
C LEU A 282 4.62 -26.87 -0.63
N TYR A 283 3.90 -27.52 -1.54
CA TYR A 283 2.92 -28.55 -1.20
C TYR A 283 3.58 -29.70 -0.42
N ARG A 284 4.74 -30.18 -0.87
CA ARG A 284 5.47 -31.26 -0.18
C ARG A 284 5.95 -30.86 1.21
N GLU A 285 6.39 -29.62 1.43
CA GLU A 285 6.71 -29.14 2.77
C GLU A 285 5.48 -29.18 3.67
N ILE A 286 4.33 -28.66 3.19
CA ILE A 286 3.09 -28.63 3.97
C ILE A 286 2.61 -30.05 4.28
N GLU A 287 2.64 -30.96 3.31
CA GLU A 287 2.24 -32.35 3.48
C GLU A 287 3.13 -33.08 4.51
N ALA A 288 4.44 -32.87 4.45
CA ALA A 288 5.39 -33.50 5.35
C ALA A 288 5.25 -33.01 6.80
N VAL A 289 4.96 -31.71 7.02
CA VAL A 289 4.91 -31.11 8.37
C VAL A 289 3.51 -31.17 8.96
N VAL A 290 2.48 -30.91 8.18
CA VAL A 290 1.11 -30.76 8.66
C VAL A 290 0.24 -31.97 8.32
N GLY A 291 0.51 -32.64 7.21
CA GLY A 291 -0.29 -33.74 6.72
C GLY A 291 -1.68 -33.30 6.24
N ARG A 292 -2.71 -34.07 6.62
CA ARG A 292 -4.09 -33.86 6.13
C ARG A 292 -4.93 -32.85 6.92
N ARG A 293 -4.48 -32.48 8.13
CA ARG A 293 -5.20 -31.45 8.92
C ARG A 293 -5.00 -30.06 8.27
N ALA A 294 -5.95 -29.16 8.48
CA ALA A 294 -5.77 -27.79 7.98
C ALA A 294 -4.55 -27.12 8.64
N VAL A 295 -3.77 -26.38 7.85
CA VAL A 295 -2.64 -25.59 8.36
C VAL A 295 -3.15 -24.57 9.40
N ASP A 296 -2.45 -24.49 10.54
CA ASP A 296 -2.70 -23.57 11.64
C ASP A 296 -1.56 -22.54 11.77
N GLU A 297 -1.84 -21.41 12.42
CA GLU A 297 -0.82 -20.37 12.68
C GLU A 297 0.38 -20.91 13.49
N SER A 298 0.16 -21.93 14.32
CA SER A 298 1.23 -22.58 15.09
C SER A 298 2.18 -23.43 14.26
N ASP A 299 1.82 -23.76 13.01
CA ASP A 299 2.68 -24.53 12.11
C ASP A 299 3.69 -23.66 11.36
N LEU A 300 3.43 -22.35 11.27
CA LEU A 300 4.24 -21.43 10.47
C LEU A 300 5.75 -21.43 10.79
N PRO A 301 6.18 -21.59 12.07
CA PRO A 301 7.60 -21.71 12.39
C PRO A 301 8.28 -22.92 11.76
N ASP A 302 7.55 -24.00 11.50
CA ASP A 302 8.03 -25.26 10.94
C ASP A 302 7.88 -25.33 9.40
N LEU A 303 7.46 -24.22 8.76
CA LEU A 303 7.24 -24.08 7.31
C LEU A 303 8.17 -22.99 6.71
N PRO A 304 9.49 -23.19 6.74
CA PRO A 304 10.45 -22.20 6.27
C PRO A 304 10.33 -21.89 4.77
N TYR A 305 9.98 -22.88 3.93
CA TYR A 305 9.81 -22.65 2.50
C TYR A 305 8.55 -21.81 2.21
N LEU A 306 7.45 -22.06 2.91
CA LEU A 306 6.28 -21.16 2.87
C LEU A 306 6.66 -19.72 3.20
N SER A 307 7.42 -19.52 4.28
CA SER A 307 7.90 -18.19 4.67
C SER A 307 8.75 -17.55 3.58
N ALA A 308 9.62 -18.32 2.92
CA ALA A 308 10.43 -17.86 1.79
C ALA A 308 9.58 -17.49 0.57
N VAL A 309 8.57 -18.31 0.23
CA VAL A 309 7.61 -18.04 -0.86
C VAL A 309 6.88 -16.73 -0.63
N VAL A 310 6.33 -16.51 0.57
CA VAL A 310 5.60 -15.27 0.88
C VAL A 310 6.52 -14.04 0.84
N ARG A 311 7.73 -14.13 1.38
CA ARG A 311 8.70 -13.02 1.33
C ARG A 311 9.11 -12.70 -0.11
N GLU A 312 9.40 -13.72 -0.93
CA GLU A 312 9.77 -13.52 -2.33
C GLU A 312 8.60 -12.94 -3.14
N SER A 313 7.36 -13.36 -2.88
CA SER A 313 6.20 -12.76 -3.52
C SER A 313 6.05 -11.27 -3.18
N LEU A 314 6.27 -10.90 -1.91
CA LEU A 314 6.28 -9.51 -1.47
C LEU A 314 7.46 -8.71 -2.05
N ARG A 315 8.58 -9.35 -2.36
CA ARG A 315 9.71 -8.70 -3.04
C ARG A 315 9.39 -8.41 -4.50
N VAL A 316 8.95 -9.42 -5.25
CA VAL A 316 8.70 -9.30 -6.70
C VAL A 316 7.46 -8.46 -6.98
N TRP A 317 6.43 -8.62 -6.15
CA TRP A 317 5.13 -7.94 -6.29
C TRP A 317 4.68 -7.30 -4.98
N ASN A 318 5.38 -6.25 -4.57
CA ASN A 318 4.97 -5.51 -3.37
C ASN A 318 3.68 -4.73 -3.63
N THR A 319 2.70 -4.89 -2.74
CA THR A 319 1.47 -4.08 -2.72
C THR A 319 1.74 -2.60 -2.46
N GLY A 320 2.80 -2.30 -1.72
CA GLY A 320 3.30 -0.97 -1.44
C GLY A 320 4.52 -0.64 -2.30
N LEU A 321 4.33 -0.40 -3.62
CA LEU A 321 5.43 -0.01 -4.53
C LEU A 321 6.20 1.22 -4.05
N VAL A 322 5.52 2.10 -3.32
CA VAL A 322 6.05 3.33 -2.73
C VAL A 322 5.51 3.52 -1.33
N SER A 323 6.24 4.24 -0.49
CA SER A 323 5.75 4.67 0.82
C SER A 323 4.56 5.63 0.68
N LEU A 324 3.71 5.71 1.70
CA LEU A 324 2.84 6.88 1.84
C LEU A 324 3.70 8.14 1.88
N PRO A 325 3.23 9.27 1.31
CA PRO A 325 4.01 10.51 1.27
C PRO A 325 4.46 10.96 2.66
N HIS A 326 5.75 11.28 2.78
CA HIS A 326 6.39 11.85 3.96
C HIS A 326 6.65 13.35 3.77
N ALA A 327 6.82 14.06 4.88
CA ALA A 327 7.34 15.42 4.94
C ALA A 327 8.37 15.51 6.07
N THR A 328 9.20 16.56 6.04
CA THR A 328 10.11 16.86 7.15
C THR A 328 9.51 17.88 8.11
N SER A 329 9.83 17.78 9.40
CA SER A 329 9.42 18.77 10.41
C SER A 329 10.19 20.08 10.33
N GLU A 330 11.39 20.05 9.75
CA GLU A 330 12.29 21.18 9.54
C GLU A 330 13.17 20.95 8.31
N LEU A 331 13.89 21.98 7.86
CA LEU A 331 14.85 21.82 6.77
C LEU A 331 15.94 20.81 7.16
N ARG A 332 16.09 19.76 6.38
CA ARG A 332 17.08 18.68 6.62
C ARG A 332 17.98 18.49 5.41
N LYS A 333 19.10 17.79 5.63
CA LYS A 333 19.98 17.32 4.56
C LYS A 333 19.86 15.82 4.38
N LEU A 334 19.80 15.39 3.12
CA LEU A 334 19.81 13.98 2.75
C LEU A 334 20.59 13.80 1.46
N GLY A 335 21.60 12.92 1.45
CA GLY A 335 22.45 12.70 0.28
C GLY A 335 23.16 13.97 -0.23
N GLY A 336 23.45 14.93 0.67
CA GLY A 336 24.07 16.21 0.33
C GLY A 336 23.13 17.29 -0.19
N TYR A 337 21.82 17.01 -0.29
CA TYR A 337 20.78 17.93 -0.76
C TYR A 337 19.93 18.49 0.38
N ASP A 338 19.35 19.66 0.15
CA ASP A 338 18.41 20.27 1.08
C ASP A 338 17.01 19.69 0.88
N ILE A 339 16.39 19.23 1.95
CA ILE A 339 15.02 18.70 1.96
C ILE A 339 14.15 19.68 2.76
N PRO A 340 13.37 20.52 2.08
CA PRO A 340 12.52 21.51 2.76
C PRO A 340 11.25 20.87 3.34
N THR A 341 10.66 21.53 4.33
CA THR A 341 9.41 21.10 5.01
C THR A 341 8.21 20.93 4.08
N ASP A 342 8.21 21.67 2.99
CA ASP A 342 7.11 21.68 2.01
C ASP A 342 7.30 20.68 0.88
N ALA A 343 8.37 19.88 0.95
CA ALA A 343 8.60 18.80 -0.01
C ALA A 343 7.75 17.58 0.33
N VAL A 344 7.21 16.97 -0.70
CA VAL A 344 6.64 15.62 -0.63
C VAL A 344 7.76 14.62 -0.84
N ILE A 345 8.00 13.75 0.12
CA ILE A 345 9.07 12.75 0.04
C ILE A 345 8.44 11.37 -0.15
N ILE A 346 8.89 10.66 -1.17
CA ILE A 346 8.40 9.32 -1.53
C ILE A 346 9.59 8.36 -1.60
N PHE A 347 9.58 7.34 -0.75
CA PHE A 347 10.51 6.23 -0.83
C PHE A 347 9.97 5.21 -1.82
N VAL A 348 10.74 4.92 -2.87
CA VAL A 348 10.32 4.02 -3.96
C VAL A 348 10.79 2.61 -3.63
N LEU A 349 9.99 1.88 -2.85
CA LEU A 349 10.34 0.57 -2.29
C LEU A 349 10.58 -0.48 -3.39
N GLU A 350 9.81 -0.43 -4.48
CA GLU A 350 10.01 -1.29 -5.64
C GLU A 350 11.45 -1.23 -6.19
N SER A 351 12.06 -0.04 -6.18
CA SER A 351 13.45 0.11 -6.64
C SER A 351 14.44 -0.67 -5.80
N PHE A 352 14.18 -0.83 -4.50
CA PHE A 352 15.06 -1.58 -3.60
C PHE A 352 14.92 -3.08 -3.81
N HIS A 353 13.67 -3.51 -4.00
CA HIS A 353 13.32 -4.92 -4.18
C HIS A 353 13.80 -5.49 -5.52
N LEU A 354 13.99 -4.64 -6.52
CA LEU A 354 14.38 -5.04 -7.88
C LEU A 354 15.78 -4.54 -8.27
N ASP A 355 16.57 -3.97 -7.34
CA ASP A 355 17.92 -3.48 -7.64
C ASP A 355 18.89 -4.66 -7.85
N PRO A 356 19.49 -4.81 -9.07
CA PRO A 356 20.41 -5.89 -9.36
C PRO A 356 21.72 -5.83 -8.55
N THR A 357 22.02 -4.71 -7.89
CA THR A 357 23.16 -4.61 -6.99
C THR A 357 22.96 -5.34 -5.67
N HIS A 358 21.72 -5.57 -5.28
CA HIS A 358 21.32 -6.27 -4.07
C HIS A 358 20.73 -7.65 -4.32
N TRP A 359 20.12 -7.86 -5.50
CA TRP A 359 19.41 -9.07 -5.85
C TRP A 359 19.93 -9.65 -7.17
N SER A 360 20.53 -10.82 -7.12
CA SER A 360 20.86 -11.55 -8.35
C SER A 360 19.57 -11.94 -9.07
N GLU A 361 19.48 -11.69 -10.38
CA GLU A 361 18.29 -11.96 -11.20
C GLU A 361 17.00 -11.43 -10.55
N PRO A 362 16.87 -10.11 -10.33
CA PRO A 362 15.83 -9.52 -9.49
C PRO A 362 14.40 -9.76 -9.98
N LEU A 363 14.21 -10.05 -11.27
CA LEU A 363 12.88 -10.31 -11.86
C LEU A 363 12.46 -11.78 -11.77
N ILE A 364 13.37 -12.68 -11.40
CA ILE A 364 13.07 -14.11 -11.25
C ILE A 364 12.49 -14.37 -9.87
N PHE A 365 11.35 -15.06 -9.82
CA PHE A 365 10.73 -15.52 -8.58
C PHE A 365 11.49 -16.76 -8.05
N LYS A 366 12.31 -16.56 -7.04
CA LYS A 366 13.19 -17.58 -6.46
C LYS A 366 13.12 -17.53 -4.92
N PRO A 367 12.23 -18.28 -4.28
CA PRO A 367 12.09 -18.31 -2.82
C PRO A 367 13.36 -18.67 -2.06
N GLU A 368 14.24 -19.48 -2.66
CA GLU A 368 15.48 -19.98 -2.07
C GLU A 368 16.37 -18.85 -1.54
N ARG A 369 16.33 -17.67 -2.15
CA ARG A 369 17.11 -16.51 -1.70
C ARG A 369 16.78 -16.06 -0.26
N PHE A 370 15.58 -16.37 0.23
CA PHE A 370 15.18 -16.12 1.61
C PHE A 370 15.47 -17.28 2.58
N LEU A 371 15.86 -18.43 2.08
CA LEU A 371 16.43 -19.53 2.87
C LEU A 371 17.94 -19.33 3.06
N GLU A 372 18.61 -18.80 2.05
CA GLU A 372 20.05 -18.53 2.05
C GLU A 372 20.40 -17.26 2.85
N ASN A 373 19.52 -16.29 2.85
CA ASN A 373 19.71 -15.00 3.50
C ASN A 373 18.59 -14.75 4.52
N ASP A 374 18.96 -14.55 5.78
CA ASP A 374 18.02 -14.29 6.86
C ASP A 374 17.57 -12.82 6.85
N LEU A 375 16.83 -12.44 5.79
CA LEU A 375 16.24 -11.12 5.63
C LEU A 375 14.83 -11.10 6.24
N ASP A 376 14.57 -10.15 7.12
CA ASP A 376 13.26 -9.97 7.74
C ASP A 376 12.43 -8.87 7.05
N VAL A 377 11.11 -8.94 7.23
CA VAL A 377 10.16 -8.02 6.60
C VAL A 377 10.14 -6.60 7.21
N LEU A 378 10.84 -6.40 8.32
CA LEU A 378 10.95 -5.10 9.01
C LEU A 378 12.21 -4.32 8.60
N GLY A 379 13.07 -4.92 7.79
CA GLY A 379 14.32 -4.32 7.34
C GLY A 379 15.36 -4.14 8.45
N THR A 380 15.32 -4.97 9.51
CA THR A 380 16.29 -4.85 10.61
C THR A 380 17.68 -5.32 10.19
N LYS A 381 17.75 -6.22 9.21
CA LYS A 381 18.98 -6.82 8.70
C LYS A 381 19.44 -6.23 7.36
N SER A 382 18.52 -5.71 6.56
CA SER A 382 18.84 -5.05 5.28
C SER A 382 17.72 -4.12 4.83
N PHE A 383 18.09 -2.96 4.30
CA PHE A 383 17.16 -2.01 3.69
C PHE A 383 16.86 -2.30 2.21
N SER A 384 17.43 -3.34 1.63
CA SER A 384 17.06 -3.82 0.28
C SER A 384 15.70 -4.52 0.25
N PHE A 385 15.14 -4.92 1.41
CA PHE A 385 13.84 -5.58 1.54
C PHE A 385 12.98 -4.89 2.60
N LEU A 386 12.04 -4.04 2.16
CA LEU A 386 11.17 -3.21 3.01
C LEU A 386 9.69 -3.31 2.59
N PRO A 387 9.09 -4.49 2.57
CA PRO A 387 7.69 -4.64 2.09
C PRO A 387 6.68 -3.89 2.95
N PHE A 388 7.01 -3.60 4.20
CA PHE A 388 6.16 -2.89 5.17
C PHE A 388 6.73 -1.52 5.57
N SER A 389 7.68 -0.97 4.78
CA SER A 389 8.42 0.26 5.11
C SER A 389 9.25 0.09 6.41
N ALA A 390 9.76 1.19 6.95
CA ALA A 390 10.62 1.16 8.14
C ALA A 390 10.42 2.38 9.05
N GLY A 391 11.11 2.37 10.20
CA GLY A 391 11.19 3.49 11.12
C GLY A 391 9.87 3.77 11.85
N ARG A 392 9.66 5.03 12.23
CA ARG A 392 8.51 5.44 13.05
C ARG A 392 7.14 5.22 12.37
N ARG A 393 7.14 5.07 11.04
CA ARG A 393 5.94 4.87 10.20
C ARG A 393 5.86 3.47 9.59
N VAL A 394 6.61 2.51 10.13
CA VAL A 394 6.50 1.10 9.72
C VAL A 394 5.05 0.64 9.82
N CYS A 395 4.63 -0.23 8.92
CA CYS A 395 3.24 -0.72 8.88
C CYS A 395 2.84 -1.35 10.24
N PRO A 396 1.74 -0.90 10.85
CA PRO A 396 1.29 -1.48 12.11
C PRO A 396 0.71 -2.89 11.94
N GLY A 397 0.21 -3.22 10.74
CA GLY A 397 -0.40 -4.50 10.39
C GLY A 397 0.57 -5.59 9.96
N THR A 398 1.89 -5.38 10.03
CA THR A 398 2.90 -6.32 9.51
C THR A 398 2.71 -7.74 10.04
N GLN A 399 2.55 -7.90 11.34
CA GLN A 399 2.41 -9.21 11.95
C GLN A 399 1.10 -9.90 11.52
N LEU A 400 -0.02 -9.16 11.53
CA LEU A 400 -1.32 -9.68 11.09
C LEU A 400 -1.28 -10.08 9.61
N ALA A 401 -0.74 -9.21 8.74
CA ALA A 401 -0.65 -9.49 7.30
C ALA A 401 0.19 -10.73 6.99
N MET A 402 1.33 -10.90 7.65
CA MET A 402 2.17 -12.08 7.47
C MET A 402 1.48 -13.37 7.91
N LEU A 403 0.71 -13.34 9.02
CA LEU A 403 -0.11 -14.48 9.45
C LEU A 403 -1.18 -14.82 8.40
N GLU A 404 -1.97 -13.82 7.98
CA GLU A 404 -3.07 -14.00 7.04
C GLU A 404 -2.58 -14.53 5.69
N ILE A 405 -1.57 -13.90 5.10
CA ILE A 405 -1.05 -14.32 3.80
C ILE A 405 -0.50 -15.75 3.89
N SER A 406 0.31 -16.05 4.92
CA SER A 406 0.95 -17.36 5.04
C SER A 406 -0.05 -18.48 5.24
N VAL A 407 -1.00 -18.36 6.16
CA VAL A 407 -1.96 -19.43 6.44
C VAL A 407 -2.93 -19.62 5.28
N VAL A 408 -3.42 -18.54 4.66
CA VAL A 408 -4.35 -18.63 3.52
C VAL A 408 -3.66 -19.29 2.33
N VAL A 409 -2.46 -18.86 1.96
CA VAL A 409 -1.69 -19.47 0.86
C VAL A 409 -1.44 -20.95 1.14
N ALA A 410 -1.00 -21.29 2.37
CA ALA A 410 -0.75 -22.69 2.73
C ALA A 410 -2.03 -23.56 2.63
N ARG A 411 -3.17 -23.11 3.16
CA ARG A 411 -4.44 -23.85 3.06
C ARG A 411 -4.93 -24.01 1.63
N LEU A 412 -4.75 -22.98 0.80
CA LEU A 412 -5.13 -23.02 -0.62
C LEU A 412 -4.25 -24.01 -1.39
N VAL A 413 -2.94 -24.02 -1.17
CA VAL A 413 -2.00 -24.98 -1.79
C VAL A 413 -2.25 -26.40 -1.28
N GLN A 414 -2.52 -26.56 0.02
CA GLN A 414 -2.84 -27.86 0.62
C GLN A 414 -4.12 -28.49 0.03
N THR A 415 -5.15 -27.66 -0.23
CA THR A 415 -6.49 -28.14 -0.58
C THR A 415 -6.70 -28.32 -2.07
N PHE A 416 -6.04 -27.49 -2.89
CA PHE A 416 -6.30 -27.45 -4.34
C PHE A 416 -5.02 -27.54 -5.15
N GLU A 417 -5.17 -28.09 -6.36
CA GLU A 417 -4.23 -27.91 -7.48
C GLU A 417 -4.62 -26.64 -8.23
N TRP A 418 -3.63 -25.80 -8.51
CA TRP A 418 -3.86 -24.48 -9.08
C TRP A 418 -3.24 -24.35 -10.46
N GLU A 419 -4.00 -23.76 -11.38
CA GLU A 419 -3.57 -23.47 -12.75
C GLU A 419 -4.03 -22.08 -13.18
N LYS A 420 -3.29 -21.45 -14.10
CA LYS A 420 -3.75 -20.25 -14.79
C LYS A 420 -4.89 -20.55 -15.75
N VAL A 421 -5.84 -19.64 -15.85
CA VAL A 421 -6.82 -19.67 -16.94
C VAL A 421 -6.13 -19.18 -18.22
N PRO A 422 -6.11 -20.00 -19.30
CA PRO A 422 -5.52 -19.59 -20.57
C PRO A 422 -6.19 -18.32 -21.11
N ASN A 423 -5.41 -17.41 -21.70
CA ASN A 423 -5.86 -16.17 -22.35
C ASN A 423 -6.54 -15.13 -21.46
N VAL A 424 -6.54 -15.30 -20.13
CA VAL A 424 -6.99 -14.29 -19.18
C VAL A 424 -5.78 -13.50 -18.67
N LYS A 425 -5.74 -12.20 -18.99
CA LYS A 425 -4.70 -11.30 -18.45
C LYS A 425 -5.00 -10.97 -16.99
N ASN A 426 -3.98 -10.98 -16.15
CA ASN A 426 -4.06 -10.43 -14.81
C ASN A 426 -4.51 -8.98 -14.89
N THR A 427 -5.57 -8.63 -14.17
CA THR A 427 -6.13 -7.27 -14.17
C THR A 427 -5.86 -6.59 -12.83
N ARG A 428 -6.08 -5.29 -12.77
CA ARG A 428 -6.07 -4.55 -11.49
C ARG A 428 -7.11 -5.09 -10.48
N PHE A 429 -8.07 -5.88 -10.95
CA PHE A 429 -9.18 -6.41 -10.15
C PHE A 429 -8.95 -7.86 -9.70
N GLY A 430 -7.77 -8.39 -9.90
CA GLY A 430 -7.37 -9.74 -9.49
C GLY A 430 -7.10 -10.69 -10.66
N THR A 431 -6.62 -11.85 -10.29
CA THR A 431 -6.29 -12.95 -11.20
C THR A 431 -7.41 -13.99 -11.17
N VAL A 432 -7.87 -14.44 -12.33
CA VAL A 432 -8.76 -15.58 -12.40
C VAL A 432 -7.91 -16.85 -12.50
N LEU A 433 -8.05 -17.72 -11.52
CA LEU A 433 -7.32 -18.97 -11.42
C LEU A 433 -8.28 -20.17 -11.49
N ARG A 434 -7.76 -21.30 -11.94
CA ARG A 434 -8.46 -22.59 -11.89
C ARG A 434 -7.98 -23.35 -10.66
N ALA A 435 -8.93 -23.84 -9.88
CA ALA A 435 -8.68 -24.66 -8.72
C ALA A 435 -9.41 -26.00 -8.85
N ARG A 436 -8.67 -27.10 -8.74
CA ARG A 436 -9.19 -28.46 -8.66
C ARG A 436 -8.94 -28.99 -7.25
N PRO A 437 -9.94 -29.50 -6.52
CA PRO A 437 -9.70 -30.15 -5.24
C PRO A 437 -8.68 -31.30 -5.38
N ARG A 438 -7.69 -31.36 -4.50
CA ARG A 438 -6.77 -32.48 -4.46
C ARG A 438 -7.51 -33.76 -4.05
N SER A 439 -7.18 -34.88 -4.68
CA SER A 439 -7.68 -36.18 -4.29
C SER A 439 -7.19 -36.51 -2.88
N VAL A 440 -8.12 -36.89 -2.01
CA VAL A 440 -7.85 -37.23 -0.58
C VAL A 440 -7.16 -38.60 -0.48
#